data_2072b6bf8dfa61b09678d80cd2428edb
#
_entry.id   2072b6bf8dfa61b09678d80cd2428edb
#
_cell.length_a   1.000
_cell.length_b   1.000
_cell.length_c   1.000
_cell.angle_alpha   90.00
_cell.angle_beta   90.00
_cell.angle_gamma   90.00
#
_symmetry.space_group_name_H-M   'P 1'
#
loop_
_entity.id
_entity.type
_entity.pdbx_description
1 polymer ?
#
loop_
_entity_poly.entity_id
_entity_poly.type
_entity_poly.pdbx_seq_one_letter_code
_entity_poly.pdbx_strand_id
1 'polypeptide(L)'
;MSAPYGAIRVLVLDNYDSFTYNLVQYLGELGAEPEVFRNDAVTAAELTERARGGRVVVSPGPGSPNDAGVSVEAVRRLAEAGVPVLGVCLGHQALAAAFGGSVVRGRPVHGKTASMVHDGRGIFSGIPSPLVVGRYHSLVVDPDLPSCLERSAQFDGTVMAIRHRELPAEGVQFHPESILTAEGRTMLRNFLERDA
;
A
#
# COMPACT_ATOMS: atom_id res chain seq x y z
N MET A 1 23.61 2.34 14.95
CA MET A 1 23.45 3.80 14.75
C MET A 1 21.96 4.07 14.94
N SER A 2 21.57 4.76 16.03
CA SER A 2 20.18 5.15 16.28
C SER A 2 19.73 6.14 15.22
N ALA A 3 18.49 5.95 14.70
CA ALA A 3 17.87 6.88 13.78
C ALA A 3 17.85 8.30 14.37
N PRO A 4 18.14 9.35 13.59
CA PRO A 4 18.20 10.73 14.08
C PRO A 4 16.85 11.33 14.48
N TYR A 5 15.76 10.63 14.23
CA TYR A 5 14.39 10.93 14.65
C TYR A 5 13.87 9.71 15.43
N GLY A 6 13.10 9.94 16.50
CA GLY A 6 12.48 8.84 17.25
C GLY A 6 11.83 7.82 16.32
N ALA A 7 11.67 6.56 16.77
CA ALA A 7 11.15 5.49 15.92
C ALA A 7 9.81 5.89 15.29
N ILE A 8 9.69 5.72 13.96
CA ILE A 8 8.47 6.06 13.22
C ILE A 8 7.41 5.02 13.56
N ARG A 9 6.32 5.48 14.19
CA ARG A 9 5.19 4.62 14.48
C ARG A 9 4.42 4.26 13.20
N VAL A 10 4.21 2.96 12.97
CA VAL A 10 3.45 2.45 11.82
C VAL A 10 2.36 1.52 12.30
N LEU A 11 1.09 1.80 11.97
CA LEU A 11 0.02 0.85 12.16
C LEU A 11 -0.12 0.00 10.90
N VAL A 12 -0.28 -1.31 11.07
CA VAL A 12 -0.51 -2.25 9.98
C VAL A 12 -1.91 -2.80 10.11
N LEU A 13 -2.79 -2.47 9.16
CA LEU A 13 -4.13 -3.03 9.08
C LEU A 13 -4.05 -4.36 8.33
N ASP A 14 -4.21 -5.47 9.05
CA ASP A 14 -4.06 -6.84 8.54
C ASP A 14 -5.38 -7.36 7.97
N ASN A 15 -5.38 -7.65 6.67
CA ASN A 15 -6.48 -8.27 5.94
C ASN A 15 -6.41 -9.81 5.93
N TYR A 16 -5.87 -10.42 6.98
CA TYR A 16 -5.73 -11.87 7.10
C TYR A 16 -4.83 -12.51 6.04
N ASP A 17 -3.71 -11.85 5.74
CA ASP A 17 -2.76 -12.33 4.76
C ASP A 17 -1.49 -12.91 5.38
N SER A 18 -0.98 -14.00 4.81
CA SER A 18 0.25 -14.65 5.28
C SER A 18 1.50 -13.80 5.07
N PHE A 19 1.48 -12.84 4.15
CA PHE A 19 2.58 -11.92 3.87
C PHE A 19 2.58 -10.66 4.74
N THR A 20 1.53 -10.41 5.53
CA THR A 20 1.45 -9.24 6.43
C THR A 20 2.68 -9.14 7.33
N TYR A 21 3.10 -10.26 7.91
CA TYR A 21 4.26 -10.25 8.82
C TYR A 21 5.60 -10.05 8.12
N ASN A 22 5.71 -10.28 6.83
CA ASN A 22 6.90 -9.88 6.06
C ASN A 22 6.97 -8.36 5.93
N LEU A 23 5.82 -7.68 5.73
CA LEU A 23 5.76 -6.21 5.78
C LEU A 23 6.16 -5.69 7.16
N VAL A 24 5.62 -6.28 8.23
CA VAL A 24 5.94 -5.94 9.63
C VAL A 24 7.45 -6.08 9.88
N GLN A 25 8.05 -7.19 9.44
CA GLN A 25 9.48 -7.42 9.58
C GLN A 25 10.30 -6.37 8.83
N TYR A 26 9.98 -6.08 7.56
CA TYR A 26 10.72 -5.10 6.78
C TYR A 26 10.61 -3.68 7.38
N LEU A 27 9.42 -3.29 7.86
CA LEU A 27 9.23 -2.02 8.55
C LEU A 27 10.08 -1.94 9.82
N GLY A 28 10.12 -3.01 10.62
CA GLY A 28 10.97 -3.11 11.81
C GLY A 28 12.47 -3.04 11.48
N GLU A 29 12.93 -3.74 10.44
CA GLU A 29 14.32 -3.69 9.95
C GLU A 29 14.72 -2.27 9.48
N LEU A 30 13.75 -1.48 9.01
CA LEU A 30 13.94 -0.09 8.61
C LEU A 30 13.88 0.90 9.79
N GLY A 31 13.70 0.41 11.02
CA GLY A 31 13.70 1.21 12.24
C GLY A 31 12.34 1.80 12.62
N ALA A 32 11.25 1.34 11.99
CA ALA A 32 9.90 1.70 12.42
C ALA A 32 9.42 0.81 13.59
N GLU A 33 8.37 1.27 14.28
CA GLU A 33 7.65 0.50 15.32
C GLU A 33 6.28 0.08 14.78
N PRO A 34 6.17 -1.11 14.13
CA PRO A 34 4.90 -1.57 13.58
C PRO A 34 4.01 -2.15 14.67
N GLU A 35 2.72 -1.74 14.68
CA GLU A 35 1.65 -2.29 15.51
C GLU A 35 0.55 -2.84 14.59
N VAL A 36 0.15 -4.12 14.77
CA VAL A 36 -0.77 -4.82 13.86
C VAL A 36 -2.18 -4.84 14.43
N PHE A 37 -3.16 -4.46 13.61
CA PHE A 37 -4.59 -4.55 13.89
C PHE A 37 -5.28 -5.38 12.80
N ARG A 38 -6.12 -6.32 13.19
CA ARG A 38 -7.01 -7.03 12.26
C ARG A 38 -8.09 -6.09 11.72
N ASN A 39 -8.47 -6.25 10.47
CA ASN A 39 -9.44 -5.40 9.78
C ASN A 39 -10.89 -5.49 10.34
N ASP A 40 -11.14 -6.43 11.23
CA ASP A 40 -12.40 -6.65 11.95
C ASP A 40 -12.29 -6.44 13.46
N ALA A 41 -11.09 -6.15 13.97
CA ALA A 41 -10.82 -5.97 15.41
C ALA A 41 -10.72 -4.49 15.84
N VAL A 42 -10.86 -3.56 14.90
CA VAL A 42 -10.76 -2.12 15.11
C VAL A 42 -11.77 -1.41 14.21
N THR A 43 -12.32 -0.30 14.65
CA THR A 43 -13.11 0.57 13.78
C THR A 43 -12.21 1.51 12.99
N ALA A 44 -12.67 1.98 11.83
CA ALA A 44 -11.92 2.96 11.04
C ALA A 44 -11.64 4.26 11.81
N ALA A 45 -12.58 4.70 12.68
CA ALA A 45 -12.41 5.87 13.53
C ALA A 45 -11.31 5.67 14.58
N GLU A 46 -11.33 4.54 15.30
CA GLU A 46 -10.30 4.20 16.29
C GLU A 46 -8.92 4.08 15.65
N LEU A 47 -8.82 3.43 14.48
CA LEU A 47 -7.55 3.32 13.74
C LEU A 47 -7.02 4.70 13.35
N THR A 48 -7.90 5.60 12.89
CA THR A 48 -7.52 6.97 12.52
C THR A 48 -6.98 7.75 13.72
N GLU A 49 -7.64 7.68 14.87
CA GLU A 49 -7.16 8.34 16.09
C GLU A 49 -5.81 7.78 16.56
N ARG A 50 -5.66 6.45 16.53
CA ARG A 50 -4.39 5.78 16.89
C ARG A 50 -3.25 6.13 15.94
N ALA A 51 -3.54 6.38 14.67
CA ALA A 51 -2.57 6.65 13.62
C ALA A 51 -2.04 8.09 13.60
N ARG A 52 -2.59 9.01 14.42
CA ARG A 52 -2.16 10.41 14.45
C ARG A 52 -0.66 10.53 14.73
N GLY A 53 0.03 11.28 13.88
CA GLY A 53 1.49 11.47 13.95
C GLY A 53 2.32 10.25 13.54
N GLY A 54 1.68 9.20 13.04
CA GLY A 54 2.30 8.00 12.49
C GLY A 54 1.95 7.78 11.01
N ARG A 55 2.04 6.53 10.58
CA ARG A 55 1.73 6.09 9.22
C ARG A 55 0.91 4.80 9.26
N VAL A 56 0.20 4.48 8.17
CA VAL A 56 -0.57 3.24 8.09
C VAL A 56 -0.22 2.47 6.83
N VAL A 57 0.01 1.16 6.99
CA VAL A 57 0.10 0.21 5.89
C VAL A 57 -1.15 -0.67 5.92
N VAL A 58 -1.87 -0.73 4.80
CA VAL A 58 -3.00 -1.65 4.63
C VAL A 58 -2.52 -2.85 3.84
N SER A 59 -2.56 -4.03 4.46
CA SER A 59 -1.92 -5.25 3.98
C SER A 59 -2.61 -5.85 2.73
N PRO A 60 -1.93 -6.78 2.05
CA PRO A 60 -2.59 -7.75 1.18
C PRO A 60 -3.70 -8.50 1.93
N GLY A 61 -4.50 -9.25 1.19
CA GLY A 61 -5.54 -10.11 1.75
C GLY A 61 -6.31 -10.88 0.68
N PRO A 62 -7.11 -11.86 1.09
CA PRO A 62 -8.00 -12.59 0.20
C PRO A 62 -9.26 -11.78 -0.18
N GLY A 63 -9.95 -12.22 -1.23
CA GLY A 63 -11.23 -11.64 -1.65
C GLY A 63 -11.10 -10.31 -2.37
N SER A 64 -12.06 -9.43 -2.13
CA SER A 64 -12.18 -8.10 -2.73
C SER A 64 -12.19 -7.01 -1.65
N PRO A 65 -12.09 -5.71 -2.02
CA PRO A 65 -12.21 -4.63 -1.05
C PRO A 65 -13.51 -4.65 -0.23
N ASN A 66 -14.59 -5.18 -0.80
CA ASN A 66 -15.87 -5.31 -0.08
C ASN A 66 -15.81 -6.35 1.05
N ASP A 67 -14.87 -7.28 0.97
CA ASP A 67 -14.66 -8.35 1.96
C ASP A 67 -13.57 -7.98 2.98
N ALA A 68 -12.96 -6.80 2.84
CA ALA A 68 -11.78 -6.35 3.60
C ALA A 68 -12.13 -5.60 4.91
N GLY A 69 -13.26 -5.92 5.54
CA GLY A 69 -13.67 -5.30 6.81
C GLY A 69 -13.68 -3.77 6.72
N VAL A 70 -12.98 -3.10 7.65
CA VAL A 70 -12.93 -1.64 7.70
C VAL A 70 -11.95 -1.00 6.69
N SER A 71 -11.23 -1.77 5.88
CA SER A 71 -10.09 -1.28 5.09
C SER A 71 -10.44 -0.12 4.15
N VAL A 72 -11.57 -0.18 3.45
CA VAL A 72 -12.00 0.89 2.52
C VAL A 72 -12.33 2.17 3.28
N GLU A 73 -13.11 2.09 4.37
CA GLU A 73 -13.45 3.23 5.20
C GLU A 73 -12.21 3.81 5.89
N ALA A 74 -11.34 2.93 6.40
CA ALA A 74 -10.10 3.31 7.08
C ALA A 74 -9.17 4.10 6.15
N VAL A 75 -8.93 3.63 4.93
CA VAL A 75 -8.10 4.34 3.95
C VAL A 75 -8.62 5.75 3.71
N ARG A 76 -9.92 5.91 3.48
CA ARG A 76 -10.52 7.23 3.28
C ARG A 76 -10.30 8.15 4.47
N ARG A 77 -10.70 7.71 5.67
CA ARG A 77 -10.60 8.52 6.90
C ARG A 77 -9.17 8.90 7.24
N LEU A 78 -8.22 7.96 7.10
CA LEU A 78 -6.81 8.21 7.35
C LEU A 78 -6.25 9.27 6.39
N ALA A 79 -6.49 9.11 5.10
CA ALA A 79 -6.01 10.05 4.09
C ALA A 79 -6.61 11.45 4.29
N GLU A 80 -7.93 11.55 4.55
CA GLU A 80 -8.63 12.82 4.85
C GLU A 80 -8.12 13.48 6.15
N ALA A 81 -7.66 12.69 7.11
CA ALA A 81 -7.02 13.16 8.34
C ALA A 81 -5.54 13.55 8.17
N GLY A 82 -4.98 13.45 6.95
CA GLY A 82 -3.58 13.75 6.66
C GLY A 82 -2.60 12.66 7.12
N VAL A 83 -3.09 11.47 7.48
CA VAL A 83 -2.22 10.35 7.85
C VAL A 83 -1.72 9.65 6.60
N PRO A 84 -0.39 9.50 6.40
CA PRO A 84 0.14 8.78 5.25
C PRO A 84 -0.30 7.31 5.23
N VAL A 85 -0.85 6.87 4.08
CA VAL A 85 -1.34 5.51 3.87
C VAL A 85 -0.63 4.86 2.69
N LEU A 86 -0.15 3.63 2.89
CA LEU A 86 0.32 2.74 1.82
C LEU A 86 -0.57 1.50 1.76
N GLY A 87 -1.29 1.33 0.65
CA GLY A 87 -2.06 0.12 0.38
C GLY A 87 -1.25 -0.90 -0.43
N VAL A 88 -1.22 -2.16 0.01
CA VAL A 88 -0.52 -3.26 -0.69
C VAL A 88 -1.53 -4.29 -1.18
N CYS A 89 -1.52 -4.59 -2.46
CA CYS A 89 -2.38 -5.56 -3.14
C CYS A 89 -3.88 -5.31 -2.87
N LEU A 90 -4.51 -6.02 -1.94
CA LEU A 90 -5.89 -5.72 -1.51
C LEU A 90 -6.01 -4.30 -0.92
N GLY A 91 -5.01 -3.84 -0.17
CA GLY A 91 -4.97 -2.46 0.34
C GLY A 91 -4.92 -1.40 -0.76
N HIS A 92 -4.23 -1.67 -1.87
CA HIS A 92 -4.24 -0.81 -3.06
C HIS A 92 -5.63 -0.78 -3.72
N GLN A 93 -6.30 -1.93 -3.79
CA GLN A 93 -7.67 -2.02 -4.31
C GLN A 93 -8.66 -1.31 -3.38
N ALA A 94 -8.47 -1.42 -2.07
CA ALA A 94 -9.26 -0.69 -1.07
C ALA A 94 -9.06 0.83 -1.20
N LEU A 95 -7.84 1.30 -1.52
CA LEU A 95 -7.57 2.70 -1.81
C LEU A 95 -8.32 3.17 -3.06
N ALA A 96 -8.29 2.41 -4.16
CA ALA A 96 -9.06 2.75 -5.34
C ALA A 96 -10.57 2.85 -5.02
N ALA A 97 -11.13 1.84 -4.33
CA ALA A 97 -12.54 1.80 -3.95
C ALA A 97 -12.92 2.96 -2.99
N ALA A 98 -12.03 3.33 -2.05
CA ALA A 98 -12.26 4.43 -1.11
C ALA A 98 -12.51 5.76 -1.80
N PHE A 99 -11.92 5.98 -2.98
CA PHE A 99 -12.03 7.21 -3.76
C PHE A 99 -12.86 7.05 -5.05
N GLY A 100 -13.71 6.01 -5.11
CA GLY A 100 -14.69 5.83 -6.19
C GLY A 100 -14.17 5.08 -7.41
N GLY A 101 -12.97 4.50 -7.36
CA GLY A 101 -12.45 3.61 -8.40
C GLY A 101 -13.08 2.22 -8.32
N SER A 102 -13.03 1.51 -9.44
CA SER A 102 -13.54 0.15 -9.56
C SER A 102 -12.43 -0.90 -9.49
N VAL A 103 -12.77 -2.09 -9.00
CA VAL A 103 -11.90 -3.26 -8.99
C VAL A 103 -12.54 -4.34 -9.86
N VAL A 104 -11.76 -4.85 -10.81
CA VAL A 104 -12.23 -5.78 -11.84
C VAL A 104 -11.39 -7.06 -11.85
N ARG A 105 -11.91 -8.11 -12.49
CA ARG A 105 -11.14 -9.33 -12.71
C ARG A 105 -10.04 -9.09 -13.73
N GLY A 106 -8.80 -9.33 -13.32
CA GLY A 106 -7.64 -9.38 -14.20
C GLY A 106 -7.24 -10.81 -14.56
N ARG A 107 -6.16 -10.94 -15.32
CA ARG A 107 -5.55 -12.25 -15.55
C ARG A 107 -4.93 -12.75 -14.23
N PRO A 108 -5.32 -13.94 -13.73
CA PRO A 108 -4.72 -14.47 -12.50
C PRO A 108 -3.23 -14.68 -12.64
N VAL A 109 -2.47 -14.20 -11.64
CA VAL A 109 -1.04 -14.41 -11.53
C VAL A 109 -0.69 -14.82 -10.10
N HIS A 110 0.26 -15.76 -9.95
CA HIS A 110 0.74 -16.21 -8.66
C HIS A 110 2.24 -16.49 -8.75
N GLY A 111 3.05 -15.77 -7.96
CA GLY A 111 4.49 -15.94 -7.91
C GLY A 111 5.21 -15.62 -9.24
N LYS A 112 4.67 -14.72 -10.05
CA LYS A 112 5.28 -14.29 -11.33
C LYS A 112 5.79 -12.85 -11.19
N THR A 113 6.89 -12.59 -11.87
CA THR A 113 7.44 -11.24 -11.95
C THR A 113 6.82 -10.44 -13.10
N ALA A 114 6.90 -9.12 -12.99
CA ALA A 114 6.63 -8.16 -14.06
C ALA A 114 7.69 -7.07 -14.06
N SER A 115 8.12 -6.66 -15.25
CA SER A 115 8.98 -5.49 -15.43
C SER A 115 8.07 -4.29 -15.71
N MET A 116 7.71 -3.54 -14.67
CA MET A 116 6.78 -2.42 -14.76
C MET A 116 7.49 -1.09 -14.91
N VAL A 117 6.82 -0.12 -15.53
CA VAL A 117 7.27 1.27 -15.57
C VAL A 117 6.56 2.11 -14.52
N HIS A 118 7.26 3.07 -13.92
CA HIS A 118 6.74 3.97 -12.90
C HIS A 118 7.23 5.42 -13.11
N ASP A 119 6.62 6.37 -12.43
CA ASP A 119 6.84 7.81 -12.59
C ASP A 119 8.05 8.36 -11.81
N GLY A 120 8.70 7.54 -10.98
CA GLY A 120 9.86 7.94 -10.17
C GLY A 120 9.55 8.86 -8.99
N ARG A 121 8.27 9.04 -8.63
CA ARG A 121 7.84 9.91 -7.53
C ARG A 121 7.29 9.11 -6.34
N GLY A 122 7.20 9.76 -5.16
CA GLY A 122 6.65 9.16 -3.94
C GLY A 122 7.48 7.94 -3.53
N ILE A 123 6.83 6.80 -3.33
CA ILE A 123 7.53 5.56 -2.95
C ILE A 123 8.53 5.06 -4.00
N PHE A 124 8.45 5.54 -5.25
CA PHE A 124 9.38 5.18 -6.34
C PHE A 124 10.57 6.13 -6.47
N SER A 125 10.72 7.11 -5.58
CA SER A 125 11.82 8.06 -5.61
C SER A 125 13.19 7.35 -5.53
N GLY A 126 14.09 7.67 -6.47
CA GLY A 126 15.43 7.07 -6.54
C GLY A 126 15.49 5.61 -7.01
N ILE A 127 14.35 5.02 -7.40
CA ILE A 127 14.29 3.64 -7.92
C ILE A 127 14.35 3.66 -9.45
N PRO A 128 15.20 2.81 -10.07
CA PRO A 128 15.26 2.69 -11.53
C PRO A 128 13.94 2.20 -12.15
N SER A 129 13.56 2.77 -13.30
CA SER A 129 12.45 2.30 -14.12
C SER A 129 12.99 1.80 -15.48
N PRO A 130 12.59 0.61 -15.97
CA PRO A 130 11.59 -0.29 -15.39
C PRO A 130 12.07 -1.05 -14.14
N LEU A 131 11.10 -1.47 -13.30
CA LEU A 131 11.33 -2.19 -12.06
C LEU A 131 10.71 -3.59 -12.11
N VAL A 132 11.46 -4.62 -11.67
CA VAL A 132 10.95 -5.99 -11.53
C VAL A 132 10.26 -6.17 -10.18
N VAL A 133 8.99 -6.61 -10.21
CA VAL A 133 8.16 -6.81 -9.02
C VAL A 133 7.45 -8.15 -9.01
N GLY A 134 7.20 -8.71 -7.82
CA GLY A 134 6.46 -9.96 -7.62
C GLY A 134 4.95 -9.74 -7.55
N ARG A 135 4.17 -10.58 -8.26
CA ARG A 135 2.70 -10.47 -8.37
C ARG A 135 1.99 -11.74 -7.91
N TYR A 136 0.88 -11.54 -7.15
CA TYR A 136 0.05 -12.61 -6.56
C TYR A 136 -1.42 -12.19 -6.53
N HIS A 137 -2.01 -11.81 -7.67
CA HIS A 137 -3.37 -11.26 -7.71
C HIS A 137 -4.21 -11.80 -8.88
N SER A 138 -5.52 -11.81 -8.71
CA SER A 138 -6.52 -12.09 -9.75
C SER A 138 -7.49 -10.93 -9.97
N LEU A 139 -7.49 -9.95 -9.05
CA LEU A 139 -8.21 -8.70 -9.16
C LEU A 139 -7.23 -7.57 -9.41
N VAL A 140 -7.67 -6.53 -10.11
CA VAL A 140 -6.90 -5.33 -10.44
C VAL A 140 -7.79 -4.10 -10.39
N VAL A 141 -7.20 -2.94 -10.14
CA VAL A 141 -7.89 -1.66 -10.27
C VAL A 141 -8.17 -1.38 -11.75
N ASP A 142 -9.40 -0.94 -12.04
CA ASP A 142 -9.82 -0.54 -13.39
C ASP A 142 -8.95 0.65 -13.85
N PRO A 143 -8.43 0.63 -15.09
CA PRO A 143 -7.63 1.73 -15.61
C PRO A 143 -8.38 3.05 -15.78
N ASP A 144 -9.73 3.05 -15.79
CA ASP A 144 -10.55 4.27 -15.74
C ASP A 144 -10.62 4.79 -14.30
N LEU A 145 -9.60 5.54 -13.92
CA LEU A 145 -9.44 6.06 -12.57
C LEU A 145 -10.26 7.33 -12.34
N PRO A 146 -10.84 7.51 -11.14
CA PRO A 146 -11.39 8.81 -10.72
C PRO A 146 -10.36 9.93 -10.82
N SER A 147 -10.81 11.15 -11.09
CA SER A 147 -9.94 12.31 -11.31
C SER A 147 -9.02 12.66 -10.14
N CYS A 148 -9.38 12.28 -8.92
CA CYS A 148 -8.56 12.47 -7.72
C CYS A 148 -7.39 11.48 -7.62
N LEU A 149 -7.41 10.39 -8.40
CA LEU A 149 -6.35 9.40 -8.43
C LEU A 149 -5.48 9.55 -9.69
N GLU A 150 -4.21 9.22 -9.58
CA GLU A 150 -3.31 9.10 -10.72
C GLU A 150 -2.63 7.73 -10.72
N ARG A 151 -2.42 7.19 -11.90
CA ARG A 151 -1.63 5.98 -12.10
C ARG A 151 -0.15 6.32 -12.01
N SER A 152 0.53 5.81 -10.99
CA SER A 152 1.96 6.03 -10.76
C SER A 152 2.85 4.91 -11.31
N ALA A 153 2.28 3.71 -11.56
CA ALA A 153 2.98 2.61 -12.24
C ALA A 153 2.03 1.73 -13.06
N GLN A 154 2.59 1.07 -14.09
CA GLN A 154 1.83 0.19 -14.99
C GLN A 154 2.68 -0.94 -15.58
N PHE A 155 2.00 -2.04 -15.94
CA PHE A 155 2.55 -3.16 -16.68
C PHE A 155 1.45 -3.76 -17.57
N ASP A 156 1.69 -3.85 -18.87
CA ASP A 156 0.79 -4.51 -19.85
C ASP A 156 -0.69 -4.09 -19.68
N GLY A 157 -0.92 -2.77 -19.63
CA GLY A 157 -2.25 -2.19 -19.43
C GLY A 157 -2.82 -2.28 -18.01
N THR A 158 -2.19 -3.06 -17.13
CA THR A 158 -2.60 -3.19 -15.72
C THR A 158 -2.09 -2.01 -14.91
N VAL A 159 -2.94 -1.42 -14.07
CA VAL A 159 -2.57 -0.43 -13.06
C VAL A 159 -1.78 -1.13 -11.96
N MET A 160 -0.49 -0.81 -11.85
CA MET A 160 0.41 -1.43 -10.87
C MET A 160 0.61 -0.58 -9.62
N ALA A 161 0.35 0.72 -9.71
CA ALA A 161 0.30 1.60 -8.55
C ALA A 161 -0.58 2.83 -8.85
N ILE A 162 -1.18 3.34 -7.78
CA ILE A 162 -1.96 4.59 -7.79
C ILE A 162 -1.50 5.49 -6.66
N ARG A 163 -1.74 6.79 -6.84
CA ARG A 163 -1.54 7.83 -5.83
C ARG A 163 -2.72 8.79 -5.84
N HIS A 164 -3.17 9.22 -4.66
CA HIS A 164 -4.08 10.35 -4.58
C HIS A 164 -3.33 11.65 -4.86
N ARG A 165 -3.94 12.54 -5.65
CA ARG A 165 -3.26 13.78 -6.12
C ARG A 165 -2.97 14.78 -5.02
N GLU A 166 -3.81 14.82 -4.00
CA GLU A 166 -3.78 15.83 -2.94
C GLU A 166 -3.57 15.23 -1.54
N LEU A 167 -4.10 14.01 -1.29
CA LEU A 167 -4.03 13.37 0.01
C LEU A 167 -2.81 12.42 0.09
N PRO A 168 -2.26 12.17 1.28
CA PRO A 168 -1.06 11.34 1.45
C PRO A 168 -1.37 9.83 1.37
N ALA A 169 -1.94 9.38 0.26
CA ALA A 169 -2.34 8.00 0.04
C ALA A 169 -1.76 7.46 -1.27
N GLU A 170 -1.02 6.35 -1.17
CA GLU A 170 -0.44 5.60 -2.28
C GLU A 170 -0.76 4.12 -2.15
N GLY A 171 -0.76 3.39 -3.27
CA GLY A 171 -0.97 1.96 -3.25
C GLY A 171 -0.28 1.25 -4.39
N VAL A 172 0.14 0.00 -4.14
CA VAL A 172 0.81 -0.88 -5.10
C VAL A 172 0.07 -2.20 -5.24
N GLN A 173 -0.14 -2.66 -6.47
CA GLN A 173 -0.80 -3.93 -6.76
C GLN A 173 0.12 -5.14 -6.52
N PHE A 174 1.41 -4.94 -6.57
CA PHE A 174 2.44 -5.94 -6.32
C PHE A 174 2.83 -6.00 -4.83
N HIS A 175 3.72 -6.93 -4.48
CA HIS A 175 4.14 -7.18 -3.11
C HIS A 175 5.57 -6.65 -2.86
N PRO A 176 5.75 -5.49 -2.22
CA PRO A 176 7.07 -4.97 -1.87
C PRO A 176 7.82 -5.84 -0.86
N GLU A 177 7.09 -6.63 -0.06
CA GLU A 177 7.65 -7.58 0.92
C GLU A 177 8.08 -8.91 0.30
N SER A 178 7.79 -9.11 -0.98
CA SER A 178 8.21 -10.34 -1.69
C SER A 178 9.68 -10.30 -2.04
N ILE A 179 10.36 -11.43 -1.89
CA ILE A 179 11.73 -11.63 -2.38
C ILE A 179 11.88 -11.40 -3.89
N LEU A 180 10.78 -11.47 -4.64
CA LEU A 180 10.75 -11.17 -6.09
C LEU A 180 10.74 -9.67 -6.39
N THR A 181 10.67 -8.80 -5.38
CA THR A 181 10.67 -7.35 -5.50
C THR A 181 11.95 -6.79 -4.87
N ALA A 182 13.02 -6.70 -5.66
CA ALA A 182 14.36 -6.35 -5.17
C ALA A 182 14.39 -5.00 -4.44
N GLU A 183 13.65 -3.98 -4.92
CA GLU A 183 13.60 -2.63 -4.36
C GLU A 183 12.49 -2.44 -3.30
N GLY A 184 11.89 -3.52 -2.81
CA GLY A 184 10.79 -3.45 -1.85
C GLY A 184 11.15 -2.70 -0.57
N ARG A 185 12.34 -2.92 -0.01
CA ARG A 185 12.83 -2.18 1.16
C ARG A 185 13.05 -0.70 0.88
N THR A 186 13.54 -0.36 -0.30
CA THR A 186 13.71 1.05 -0.72
C THR A 186 12.37 1.75 -0.80
N MET A 187 11.33 1.11 -1.37
CA MET A 187 9.97 1.65 -1.42
C MET A 187 9.39 1.88 -0.02
N LEU A 188 9.53 0.90 0.88
CA LEU A 188 9.04 1.04 2.26
C LEU A 188 9.81 2.12 3.02
N ARG A 189 11.11 2.27 2.80
CA ARG A 189 11.90 3.38 3.35
C ARG A 189 11.40 4.74 2.84
N ASN A 190 11.17 4.87 1.52
CA ASN A 190 10.63 6.10 0.94
C ASN A 190 9.27 6.45 1.54
N PHE A 191 8.41 5.45 1.80
CA PHE A 191 7.14 5.66 2.50
C PHE A 191 7.34 6.14 3.95
N LEU A 192 8.33 5.59 4.66
CA LEU A 192 8.63 5.99 6.05
C LEU A 192 9.24 7.39 6.15
N GLU A 193 10.07 7.79 5.20
CA GLU A 193 10.81 9.06 5.21
C GLU A 193 10.06 10.23 4.57
N ARG A 194 8.96 9.95 3.87
CA ARG A 194 8.17 10.98 3.20
C ARG A 194 7.59 11.95 4.23
N ASP A 195 7.75 13.25 3.99
CA ASP A 195 7.05 14.30 4.73
C ASP A 195 5.53 14.15 4.55
N ALA A 196 4.79 14.35 5.65
CA ALA A 196 3.33 14.23 5.68
C ALA A 196 2.67 15.44 5.02
#